data_ecb58be1d3351a3f79bfd41692d657fb
#
_entry.id   ecb58be1d3351a3f79bfd41692d657fb
#
_cell.length_a   1.000
_cell.length_b   1.000
_cell.length_c   1.000
_cell.angle_alpha   90.00
_cell.angle_beta   90.00
_cell.angle_gamma   90.00
#
_symmetry.space_group_name_H-M   'P 1'
#
loop_
_entity.id
_entity.type
_entity.pdbx_description
1 polymer ?
#
loop_
_entity_poly.entity_id
_entity_poly.type
_entity_poly.pdbx_seq_one_letter_code
_entity_poly.pdbx_strand_id
1 'polypeptide(L)'
;KNMFHLGESQELYVVKEVGFGIYLGEEENATEKVLLPKKEVPEGIKAGDILEVFLYKDSQDRLIATTRTPKVRLGETAVLRVADTGKIGAFLDWGLEKDLFLPYKEMTVKVQPEDEVLVTLYIDKSRRLCASMKHLYDLLSLESPYHTGDIVNGRVYEFSDNFGTFVAVDDQYSAMLPAFEDHSMLRIGDVIEATVTNVKPDGKLDITMRQKAYLQMDADAEKVMQVIEEFAGVLPFTDKSSPEVIKRETGLSKNA
;
A
#
# COMPACT_ATOMS: atom_id res chain seq x y z
N LYS A 1 -29.35 -19.25 -3.42
CA LYS A 1 -28.03 -19.01 -4.07
C LYS A 1 -27.92 -17.52 -4.32
N ASN A 2 -26.95 -16.87 -3.69
CA ASN A 2 -26.63 -15.47 -4.00
C ASN A 2 -25.94 -15.45 -5.35
N MET A 3 -26.65 -15.00 -6.36
CA MET A 3 -26.18 -14.93 -7.74
C MET A 3 -25.31 -13.69 -8.00
N PHE A 4 -25.45 -12.63 -7.20
CA PHE A 4 -24.65 -11.42 -7.29
C PHE A 4 -23.58 -11.36 -6.22
N HIS A 5 -22.35 -11.09 -6.64
CA HIS A 5 -21.17 -11.07 -5.77
C HIS A 5 -20.79 -9.63 -5.43
N LEU A 6 -21.28 -9.16 -4.29
CA LEU A 6 -20.97 -7.83 -3.77
C LEU A 6 -19.45 -7.64 -3.61
N GLY A 7 -18.90 -6.57 -4.16
CA GLY A 7 -17.47 -6.24 -4.06
C GLY A 7 -16.58 -6.96 -5.06
N GLU A 8 -17.17 -7.61 -6.06
CA GLU A 8 -16.45 -8.33 -7.11
C GLU A 8 -16.90 -7.89 -8.50
N SER A 9 -16.02 -8.11 -9.49
CA SER A 9 -16.38 -7.97 -10.90
C SER A 9 -17.02 -9.25 -11.39
N GLN A 10 -18.03 -9.12 -12.23
CA GLN A 10 -18.86 -10.24 -12.69
C GLN A 10 -19.36 -9.96 -14.10
N GLU A 11 -19.38 -10.98 -14.95
CA GLU A 11 -20.04 -10.91 -16.26
C GLU A 11 -21.52 -11.19 -16.10
N LEU A 12 -22.37 -10.26 -16.57
CA LEU A 12 -23.81 -10.36 -16.49
C LEU A 12 -24.46 -10.10 -17.87
N TYR A 13 -25.63 -10.70 -18.09
CA TYR A 13 -26.44 -10.48 -19.28
C TYR A 13 -27.29 -9.24 -19.14
N VAL A 14 -27.40 -8.49 -20.23
CA VAL A 14 -28.41 -7.42 -20.36
C VAL A 14 -29.79 -8.07 -20.52
N VAL A 15 -30.64 -7.85 -19.51
CA VAL A 15 -32.02 -8.43 -19.50
C VAL A 15 -33.00 -7.51 -20.18
N LYS A 16 -32.99 -6.22 -19.82
CA LYS A 16 -33.86 -5.22 -20.45
C LYS A 16 -33.35 -3.81 -20.27
N GLU A 17 -33.73 -2.94 -21.19
CA GLU A 17 -33.52 -1.51 -21.12
C GLU A 17 -34.70 -0.81 -20.45
N VAL A 18 -34.42 0.20 -19.64
CA VAL A 18 -35.43 1.08 -19.00
C VAL A 18 -34.96 2.53 -19.14
N GLY A 19 -35.87 3.50 -18.85
CA GLY A 19 -35.53 4.91 -19.01
C GLY A 19 -34.33 5.44 -18.20
N PHE A 20 -34.01 4.79 -17.10
CA PHE A 20 -32.94 5.20 -16.18
C PHE A 20 -31.70 4.27 -16.21
N GLY A 21 -31.67 3.30 -17.13
CA GLY A 21 -30.52 2.41 -17.29
C GLY A 21 -30.89 1.08 -17.93
N ILE A 22 -30.09 0.05 -17.61
CA ILE A 22 -30.38 -1.33 -18.01
C ILE A 22 -30.34 -2.23 -16.78
N TYR A 23 -31.16 -3.28 -16.82
CA TYR A 23 -31.12 -4.35 -15.85
C TYR A 23 -30.25 -5.49 -16.33
N LEU A 24 -29.39 -5.96 -15.45
CA LEU A 24 -28.45 -7.06 -15.69
C LEU A 24 -28.81 -8.26 -14.81
N GLY A 25 -28.54 -9.46 -15.29
CA GLY A 25 -28.79 -10.71 -14.58
C GLY A 25 -27.79 -11.79 -14.96
N GLU A 26 -27.80 -12.90 -14.23
CA GLU A 26 -26.93 -14.05 -14.55
C GLU A 26 -27.33 -14.81 -15.82
N GLU A 27 -28.56 -14.65 -16.27
CA GLU A 27 -29.11 -15.25 -17.48
C GLU A 27 -29.93 -14.22 -18.23
N GLU A 28 -30.14 -14.44 -19.51
CA GLU A 28 -30.94 -13.55 -20.37
C GLU A 28 -32.37 -13.31 -19.85
N ASN A 29 -32.95 -14.28 -19.16
CA ASN A 29 -34.31 -14.21 -18.60
C ASN A 29 -34.29 -14.18 -17.06
N ALA A 30 -33.25 -13.66 -16.45
CA ALA A 30 -33.09 -13.64 -15.00
C ALA A 30 -34.29 -12.94 -14.31
N THR A 31 -34.74 -13.54 -13.21
CA THR A 31 -35.76 -12.93 -12.34
C THR A 31 -35.12 -11.89 -11.43
N GLU A 32 -33.98 -12.25 -10.84
CA GLU A 32 -33.18 -11.32 -10.05
C GLU A 32 -32.32 -10.45 -10.97
N LYS A 33 -32.35 -9.16 -10.77
CA LYS A 33 -31.70 -8.18 -11.63
C LYS A 33 -31.04 -7.09 -10.80
N VAL A 34 -29.94 -6.57 -11.34
CA VAL A 34 -29.24 -5.39 -10.80
C VAL A 34 -29.25 -4.28 -11.85
N LEU A 35 -29.40 -3.04 -11.40
CA LEU A 35 -29.41 -1.88 -12.29
C LEU A 35 -27.99 -1.42 -12.61
N LEU A 36 -27.71 -1.17 -13.89
CA LEU A 36 -26.61 -0.34 -14.36
C LEU A 36 -27.19 1.02 -14.76
N PRO A 37 -26.79 2.13 -14.11
CA PRO A 37 -27.32 3.46 -14.42
C PRO A 37 -27.06 3.88 -15.87
N LYS A 38 -27.99 4.62 -16.44
CA LYS A 38 -27.96 5.05 -17.85
C LYS A 38 -26.67 5.73 -18.26
N LYS A 39 -26.08 6.55 -17.40
CA LYS A 39 -24.81 7.26 -17.68
C LYS A 39 -23.62 6.35 -17.87
N GLU A 40 -23.70 5.09 -17.43
CA GLU A 40 -22.64 4.09 -17.54
C GLU A 40 -22.94 3.02 -18.59
N VAL A 41 -24.09 3.07 -19.23
CA VAL A 41 -24.49 2.10 -20.26
C VAL A 41 -23.68 2.35 -21.54
N PRO A 42 -22.93 1.35 -22.05
CA PRO A 42 -22.21 1.49 -23.31
C PRO A 42 -23.16 1.72 -24.50
N GLU A 43 -22.73 2.46 -25.51
CA GLU A 43 -23.48 2.64 -26.74
C GLU A 43 -23.67 1.30 -27.48
N GLY A 44 -24.82 1.12 -28.10
CA GLY A 44 -25.10 -0.05 -28.93
C GLY A 44 -25.40 -1.33 -28.17
N ILE A 45 -25.47 -1.28 -26.83
CA ILE A 45 -25.79 -2.45 -26.01
C ILE A 45 -27.24 -2.89 -26.24
N LYS A 46 -27.45 -4.20 -26.27
CA LYS A 46 -28.76 -4.80 -26.51
C LYS A 46 -29.09 -5.88 -25.50
N ALA A 47 -30.34 -6.18 -25.30
CA ALA A 47 -30.76 -7.34 -24.52
C ALA A 47 -30.09 -8.62 -25.05
N GLY A 48 -29.56 -9.44 -24.15
CA GLY A 48 -28.79 -10.64 -24.46
C GLY A 48 -27.29 -10.43 -24.54
N ASP A 49 -26.79 -9.18 -24.63
CA ASP A 49 -25.38 -8.89 -24.58
C ASP A 49 -24.82 -9.16 -23.18
N ILE A 50 -23.49 -9.40 -23.09
CA ILE A 50 -22.78 -9.63 -21.84
C ILE A 50 -21.93 -8.41 -21.52
N LEU A 51 -21.99 -7.96 -20.27
CA LEU A 51 -21.14 -6.89 -19.72
C LEU A 51 -20.40 -7.36 -18.49
N GLU A 52 -19.13 -7.00 -18.40
CA GLU A 52 -18.37 -7.08 -17.15
C GLU A 52 -18.67 -5.84 -16.30
N VAL A 53 -19.16 -6.05 -15.08
CA VAL A 53 -19.52 -5.00 -14.14
C VAL A 53 -18.97 -5.31 -12.76
N PHE A 54 -18.74 -4.26 -11.97
CA PHE A 54 -18.47 -4.37 -10.56
C PHE A 54 -19.76 -4.11 -9.77
N LEU A 55 -20.01 -4.91 -8.74
CA LEU A 55 -21.21 -4.80 -7.91
C LEU A 55 -20.89 -4.16 -6.56
N TYR A 56 -21.61 -3.11 -6.25
CA TYR A 56 -21.50 -2.40 -4.98
C TYR A 56 -22.87 -1.89 -4.52
N LYS A 57 -22.92 -1.19 -3.40
CA LYS A 57 -24.17 -0.58 -2.92
C LYS A 57 -24.15 0.93 -3.09
N ASP A 58 -25.26 1.47 -3.56
CA ASP A 58 -25.45 2.91 -3.68
C ASP A 58 -25.67 3.60 -2.31
N SER A 59 -25.88 4.91 -2.32
CA SER A 59 -26.10 5.69 -1.09
C SER A 59 -27.37 5.33 -0.30
N GLN A 60 -28.24 4.53 -0.88
CA GLN A 60 -29.46 4.02 -0.26
C GLN A 60 -29.34 2.54 0.12
N ASP A 61 -28.13 2.00 0.17
CA ASP A 61 -27.84 0.59 0.46
C ASP A 61 -28.45 -0.41 -0.54
N ARG A 62 -28.77 0.02 -1.76
CA ARG A 62 -29.25 -0.86 -2.81
C ARG A 62 -28.10 -1.39 -3.64
N LEU A 63 -28.16 -2.68 -4.00
CA LEU A 63 -27.20 -3.28 -4.91
C LEU A 63 -27.28 -2.61 -6.28
N ILE A 64 -26.13 -2.20 -6.82
CA ILE A 64 -26.02 -1.52 -8.10
C ILE A 64 -24.77 -1.99 -8.84
N ALA A 65 -24.81 -1.93 -10.16
CA ALA A 65 -23.67 -2.26 -11.01
C ALA A 65 -22.99 -0.98 -11.52
N THR A 66 -21.68 -1.10 -11.79
CA THR A 66 -20.90 -0.06 -12.46
C THR A 66 -19.99 -0.68 -13.50
N THR A 67 -19.76 0.02 -14.61
CA THR A 67 -18.74 -0.32 -15.61
C THR A 67 -17.39 0.29 -15.27
N ARG A 68 -17.30 1.14 -14.25
CA ARG A 68 -16.06 1.70 -13.76
C ARG A 68 -15.23 0.63 -13.05
N THR A 69 -13.92 0.71 -13.16
CA THR A 69 -13.01 -0.16 -12.42
C THR A 69 -12.68 0.47 -11.07
N PRO A 70 -13.08 -0.15 -9.93
CA PRO A 70 -12.70 0.35 -8.64
C PRO A 70 -11.18 0.17 -8.43
N LYS A 71 -10.59 1.02 -7.59
CA LYS A 71 -9.15 0.94 -7.26
C LYS A 71 -8.83 -0.26 -6.35
N VAL A 72 -9.81 -0.86 -5.72
CA VAL A 72 -9.66 -2.03 -4.84
C VAL A 72 -10.88 -2.93 -4.95
N ARG A 73 -10.65 -4.25 -4.93
CA ARG A 73 -11.67 -5.31 -4.88
C ARG A 73 -11.50 -6.14 -3.61
N LEU A 74 -12.46 -7.03 -3.34
CA LEU A 74 -12.34 -7.98 -2.23
C LEU A 74 -11.06 -8.81 -2.35
N GLY A 75 -10.33 -8.95 -1.25
CA GLY A 75 -9.07 -9.70 -1.20
C GLY A 75 -7.86 -8.95 -1.73
N GLU A 76 -8.02 -7.74 -2.25
CA GLU A 76 -6.94 -6.88 -2.72
C GLU A 76 -6.59 -5.80 -1.71
N THR A 77 -5.42 -5.20 -1.89
CA THR A 77 -4.99 -3.98 -1.20
C THR A 77 -4.77 -2.86 -2.21
N ALA A 78 -4.99 -1.63 -1.78
CA ALA A 78 -4.69 -0.44 -2.59
C ALA A 78 -4.44 0.77 -1.70
N VAL A 79 -3.70 1.73 -2.23
CA VAL A 79 -3.57 3.06 -1.63
C VAL A 79 -4.70 3.94 -2.14
N LEU A 80 -5.50 4.46 -1.23
CA LEU A 80 -6.62 5.34 -1.55
C LEU A 80 -6.44 6.70 -0.86
N ARG A 81 -6.87 7.75 -1.55
CA ARG A 81 -6.90 9.11 -1.01
C ARG A 81 -8.11 9.30 -0.11
N VAL A 82 -7.90 9.88 1.06
CA VAL A 82 -8.98 10.32 1.95
C VAL A 82 -9.64 11.55 1.34
N ALA A 83 -10.90 11.42 0.93
CA ALA A 83 -11.67 12.52 0.35
C ALA A 83 -12.27 13.42 1.44
N ASP A 84 -12.74 12.82 2.53
CA ASP A 84 -13.37 13.54 3.64
C ASP A 84 -13.32 12.73 4.92
N THR A 85 -13.54 13.37 6.05
CA THR A 85 -13.67 12.74 7.36
C THR A 85 -14.94 13.23 8.05
N GLY A 86 -15.53 12.37 8.86
CA GLY A 86 -16.77 12.65 9.55
C GLY A 86 -16.81 12.06 10.96
N LYS A 87 -18.00 12.07 11.57
CA LYS A 87 -18.20 11.60 12.95
C LYS A 87 -18.00 10.09 13.14
N ILE A 88 -18.17 9.31 12.08
CA ILE A 88 -18.16 7.83 12.15
C ILE A 88 -16.94 7.21 11.48
N GLY A 89 -16.19 7.96 10.71
CA GLY A 89 -15.00 7.48 10.00
C GLY A 89 -14.58 8.41 8.90
N ALA A 90 -13.82 7.88 7.95
CA ALA A 90 -13.35 8.57 6.77
C ALA A 90 -14.04 8.02 5.52
N PHE A 91 -13.99 8.82 4.44
CA PHE A 91 -14.51 8.48 3.13
C PHE A 91 -13.37 8.53 2.13
N LEU A 92 -13.15 7.43 1.42
CA LEU A 92 -12.02 7.24 0.53
C LEU A 92 -12.45 7.26 -0.93
N ASP A 93 -11.67 7.95 -1.75
CA ASP A 93 -11.86 7.92 -3.20
C ASP A 93 -11.31 6.59 -3.76
N TRP A 94 -12.19 5.72 -4.20
CA TRP A 94 -11.85 4.44 -4.82
C TRP A 94 -12.26 4.32 -6.29
N GLY A 95 -12.56 5.47 -6.92
CA GLY A 95 -12.87 5.57 -8.34
C GLY A 95 -14.35 5.38 -8.69
N LEU A 96 -15.21 5.14 -7.73
CA LEU A 96 -16.66 5.02 -7.93
C LEU A 96 -17.38 6.29 -7.48
N GLU A 97 -18.65 6.43 -7.84
CA GLU A 97 -19.44 7.62 -7.51
C GLU A 97 -19.62 7.80 -6.00
N LYS A 98 -19.89 6.72 -5.29
CA LYS A 98 -19.95 6.72 -3.82
C LYS A 98 -18.59 6.41 -3.25
N ASP A 99 -18.07 7.27 -2.37
CA ASP A 99 -16.82 7.04 -1.66
C ASP A 99 -16.88 5.78 -0.78
N LEU A 100 -15.74 5.14 -0.61
CA LEU A 100 -15.62 3.95 0.24
C LEU A 100 -15.47 4.37 1.70
N PHE A 101 -16.30 3.82 2.57
CA PHE A 101 -16.30 4.14 3.99
C PHE A 101 -15.20 3.38 4.74
N LEU A 102 -14.39 4.11 5.51
CA LEU A 102 -13.38 3.59 6.42
C LEU A 102 -13.82 3.92 7.87
N PRO A 103 -14.43 2.96 8.59
CA PRO A 103 -14.87 3.21 9.98
C PRO A 103 -13.69 3.41 10.92
N TYR A 104 -13.87 4.20 11.98
CA TYR A 104 -12.80 4.46 12.96
C TYR A 104 -12.22 3.18 13.57
N LYS A 105 -13.05 2.16 13.81
CA LYS A 105 -12.59 0.86 14.36
C LYS A 105 -11.61 0.12 13.44
N GLU A 106 -11.59 0.44 12.16
CA GLU A 106 -10.72 -0.17 11.16
C GLU A 106 -9.48 0.68 10.84
N MET A 107 -9.30 1.80 11.51
CA MET A 107 -8.12 2.64 11.39
C MET A 107 -7.02 2.16 12.35
N THR A 108 -5.78 2.24 11.90
CA THR A 108 -4.58 2.01 12.72
C THR A 108 -3.93 3.33 13.15
N VAL A 109 -4.31 4.44 12.49
CA VAL A 109 -3.89 5.79 12.79
C VAL A 109 -5.01 6.75 12.39
N LYS A 110 -5.07 7.91 13.04
CA LYS A 110 -6.00 8.99 12.66
C LYS A 110 -5.60 9.53 11.28
N VAL A 111 -6.58 9.65 10.40
CA VAL A 111 -6.39 10.15 9.03
C VAL A 111 -7.07 11.49 8.84
N GLN A 112 -6.60 12.26 7.85
CA GLN A 112 -7.13 13.56 7.47
C GLN A 112 -7.40 13.61 5.96
N PRO A 113 -8.25 14.52 5.47
CA PRO A 113 -8.43 14.72 4.03
C PRO A 113 -7.09 14.92 3.32
N GLU A 114 -6.97 14.35 2.12
CA GLU A 114 -5.79 14.29 1.27
C GLU A 114 -4.70 13.27 1.69
N ASP A 115 -4.81 12.65 2.86
CA ASP A 115 -3.92 11.55 3.21
C ASP A 115 -4.10 10.37 2.22
N GLU A 116 -3.01 9.68 1.95
CA GLU A 116 -3.00 8.41 1.23
C GLU A 116 -2.86 7.26 2.20
N VAL A 117 -3.79 6.31 2.15
CA VAL A 117 -3.84 5.18 3.09
C VAL A 117 -3.88 3.85 2.36
N LEU A 118 -3.07 2.91 2.83
CA LEU A 118 -3.12 1.52 2.36
C LEU A 118 -4.28 0.80 3.06
N VAL A 119 -5.19 0.27 2.28
CA VAL A 119 -6.41 -0.39 2.77
C VAL A 119 -6.72 -1.67 2.00
N THR A 120 -7.56 -2.49 2.59
CA THR A 120 -8.26 -3.58 1.92
C THR A 120 -9.76 -3.32 1.91
N LEU A 121 -10.47 -4.03 1.06
CA LEU A 121 -11.93 -4.01 0.98
C LEU A 121 -12.50 -5.22 1.71
N TYR A 122 -13.50 -5.02 2.56
CA TYR A 122 -14.22 -6.11 3.24
C TYR A 122 -15.72 -5.85 3.30
N ILE A 123 -16.48 -6.89 3.57
CA ILE A 123 -17.93 -6.81 3.78
C ILE A 123 -18.18 -6.85 5.28
N ASP A 124 -18.83 -5.82 5.81
CA ASP A 124 -19.19 -5.74 7.21
C ASP A 124 -20.37 -6.66 7.60
N LYS A 125 -20.69 -6.73 8.88
CA LYS A 125 -21.81 -7.55 9.39
C LYS A 125 -23.18 -7.13 8.83
N SER A 126 -23.30 -5.88 8.38
CA SER A 126 -24.50 -5.34 7.77
C SER A 126 -24.53 -5.52 6.25
N ARG A 127 -23.63 -6.34 5.69
CA ARG A 127 -23.51 -6.59 4.25
C ARG A 127 -23.20 -5.34 3.43
N ARG A 128 -22.37 -4.44 3.97
CA ARG A 128 -21.87 -3.25 3.28
C ARG A 128 -20.38 -3.38 3.01
N LEU A 129 -19.95 -2.82 1.88
CA LEU A 129 -18.53 -2.71 1.55
C LEU A 129 -17.88 -1.60 2.38
N CYS A 130 -16.79 -1.93 3.06
CA CYS A 130 -16.00 -1.01 3.86
C CYS A 130 -14.51 -1.22 3.61
N ALA A 131 -13.73 -0.18 3.88
CA ALA A 131 -12.28 -0.26 3.90
C ALA A 131 -11.75 -0.62 5.29
N SER A 132 -10.60 -1.26 5.34
CA SER A 132 -9.86 -1.51 6.57
C SER A 132 -8.37 -1.24 6.37
N MET A 133 -7.74 -0.60 7.36
CA MET A 133 -6.28 -0.47 7.45
C MET A 133 -5.65 -1.65 8.21
N LYS A 134 -6.46 -2.59 8.67
CA LYS A 134 -6.05 -3.78 9.43
C LYS A 134 -6.00 -5.01 8.52
N HIS A 135 -5.33 -6.05 9.00
CA HIS A 135 -5.26 -7.36 8.34
C HIS A 135 -4.65 -7.32 6.92
N LEU A 136 -3.74 -6.36 6.68
CA LEU A 136 -3.08 -6.21 5.38
C LEU A 136 -1.96 -7.23 5.16
N TYR A 137 -1.36 -7.71 6.23
CA TYR A 137 -0.19 -8.59 6.19
C TYR A 137 -0.38 -9.82 5.30
N ASP A 138 -1.51 -10.50 5.42
CA ASP A 138 -1.82 -11.72 4.67
C ASP A 138 -2.25 -11.46 3.21
N LEU A 139 -2.48 -10.21 2.85
CA LEU A 139 -2.98 -9.82 1.53
C LEU A 139 -1.88 -9.30 0.60
N LEU A 140 -0.74 -8.89 1.15
CA LEU A 140 0.39 -8.40 0.35
C LEU A 140 1.06 -9.55 -0.40
N SER A 141 1.54 -9.26 -1.61
CA SER A 141 2.19 -10.26 -2.46
C SER A 141 3.52 -10.73 -1.87
N LEU A 142 3.78 -12.03 -2.01
CA LEU A 142 5.06 -12.66 -1.70
C LEU A 142 5.95 -12.82 -2.95
N GLU A 143 5.47 -12.43 -4.12
CA GLU A 143 6.17 -12.55 -5.40
C GLU A 143 6.72 -11.20 -5.84
N SER A 144 7.78 -10.74 -5.17
CA SER A 144 8.44 -9.49 -5.54
C SER A 144 9.54 -9.72 -6.60
N PRO A 145 9.86 -8.70 -7.42
CA PRO A 145 10.97 -8.77 -8.38
C PRO A 145 12.33 -8.47 -7.74
N TYR A 146 12.37 -8.23 -6.42
CA TYR A 146 13.56 -7.75 -5.73
C TYR A 146 14.48 -8.85 -5.23
N HIS A 147 15.77 -8.51 -5.16
CA HIS A 147 16.86 -9.37 -4.68
C HIS A 147 17.63 -8.68 -3.56
N THR A 148 18.39 -9.46 -2.79
CA THR A 148 19.28 -8.93 -1.76
C THR A 148 20.21 -7.86 -2.35
N GLY A 149 20.29 -6.72 -1.68
CA GLY A 149 21.07 -5.56 -2.09
C GLY A 149 20.28 -4.51 -2.86
N ASP A 150 19.07 -4.82 -3.34
CA ASP A 150 18.24 -3.86 -4.04
C ASP A 150 17.75 -2.75 -3.09
N ILE A 151 17.64 -1.55 -3.62
CA ILE A 151 17.04 -0.41 -2.94
C ILE A 151 15.56 -0.36 -3.31
N VAL A 152 14.71 -0.24 -2.30
CA VAL A 152 13.25 -0.26 -2.45
C VAL A 152 12.61 0.89 -1.71
N ASN A 153 11.43 1.29 -2.15
CA ASN A 153 10.56 2.21 -1.43
C ASN A 153 9.38 1.43 -0.86
N GLY A 154 9.01 1.73 0.36
CA GLY A 154 7.91 1.03 1.02
C GLY A 154 7.15 1.90 1.99
N ARG A 155 5.88 1.56 2.19
CA ARG A 155 4.97 2.24 3.09
C ARG A 155 4.84 1.48 4.39
N VAL A 156 5.09 2.17 5.51
CA VAL A 156 4.87 1.62 6.85
C VAL A 156 3.37 1.49 7.10
N TYR A 157 2.90 0.30 7.47
CA TYR A 157 1.46 0.09 7.71
C TYR A 157 1.12 -0.55 9.05
N GLU A 158 2.09 -1.16 9.75
CA GLU A 158 1.86 -1.76 11.05
C GLU A 158 3.15 -1.85 11.87
N PHE A 159 3.05 -1.62 13.17
CA PHE A 159 4.13 -1.88 14.14
C PHE A 159 3.82 -3.14 14.94
N SER A 160 4.77 -4.05 15.02
CA SER A 160 4.67 -5.25 15.83
C SER A 160 5.73 -5.24 16.92
N ASP A 161 5.32 -5.44 18.17
CA ASP A 161 6.24 -5.48 19.31
C ASP A 161 7.21 -6.67 19.23
N ASN A 162 6.80 -7.76 18.59
CA ASN A 162 7.57 -9.01 18.53
C ASN A 162 8.40 -9.18 17.27
N PHE A 163 7.93 -8.66 16.13
CA PHE A 163 8.52 -8.96 14.81
C PHE A 163 9.26 -7.79 14.19
N GLY A 164 8.81 -6.57 14.41
CA GLY A 164 9.36 -5.37 13.82
C GLY A 164 8.30 -4.48 13.18
N THR A 165 8.70 -3.73 12.16
CA THR A 165 7.80 -2.82 11.45
C THR A 165 7.44 -3.42 10.10
N PHE A 166 6.14 -3.60 9.85
CA PHE A 166 5.64 -4.12 8.58
C PHE A 166 5.56 -3.01 7.54
N VAL A 167 6.06 -3.31 6.36
CA VAL A 167 6.20 -2.37 5.24
C VAL A 167 5.67 -3.01 3.98
N ALA A 168 4.92 -2.24 3.19
CA ALA A 168 4.47 -2.63 1.87
C ALA A 168 5.41 -2.00 0.82
N VAL A 169 6.32 -2.79 0.26
CA VAL A 169 7.22 -2.34 -0.80
C VAL A 169 6.41 -2.16 -2.08
N ASP A 170 6.55 -0.99 -2.71
CA ASP A 170 5.74 -0.56 -3.87
C ASP A 170 4.23 -0.64 -3.62
N ASP A 171 3.80 -0.55 -2.35
CA ASP A 171 2.41 -0.74 -1.90
C ASP A 171 1.82 -2.13 -2.26
N GLN A 172 2.66 -3.12 -2.56
CA GLN A 172 2.26 -4.44 -3.07
C GLN A 172 2.93 -5.61 -2.35
N TYR A 173 4.23 -5.50 -2.00
CA TYR A 173 5.04 -6.63 -1.59
C TYR A 173 5.30 -6.61 -0.10
N SER A 174 5.14 -7.77 0.53
CA SER A 174 5.35 -7.94 1.97
C SER A 174 6.82 -7.80 2.35
N ALA A 175 7.10 -6.88 3.26
CA ALA A 175 8.43 -6.62 3.79
C ALA A 175 8.37 -6.28 5.27
N MET A 176 9.51 -6.41 5.95
CA MET A 176 9.64 -6.12 7.36
C MET A 176 11.00 -5.50 7.68
N LEU A 177 10.96 -4.42 8.47
CA LEU A 177 12.13 -3.89 9.19
C LEU A 177 12.29 -4.66 10.51
N PRO A 178 13.51 -5.08 10.88
CA PRO A 178 13.70 -5.90 12.08
C PRO A 178 13.44 -5.10 13.38
N ALA A 179 12.96 -5.79 14.41
CA ALA A 179 12.62 -5.18 15.69
C ALA A 179 13.81 -4.53 16.42
N PHE A 180 15.04 -4.94 16.12
CA PHE A 180 16.23 -4.39 16.76
C PHE A 180 16.70 -3.03 16.19
N GLU A 181 16.14 -2.60 15.05
CA GLU A 181 16.35 -1.24 14.55
C GLU A 181 15.46 -0.25 15.30
N ASP A 182 15.96 0.96 15.52
CA ASP A 182 15.17 2.04 16.10
C ASP A 182 14.25 2.65 15.04
N HIS A 183 12.96 2.43 15.20
CA HIS A 183 11.91 2.95 14.32
C HIS A 183 11.03 4.00 15.00
N SER A 184 11.51 4.59 16.12
CA SER A 184 10.74 5.57 16.91
C SER A 184 10.32 6.82 16.12
N MET A 185 11.03 7.14 15.04
CA MET A 185 10.69 8.27 14.14
C MET A 185 9.69 7.93 13.05
N LEU A 186 9.36 6.64 12.87
CA LEU A 186 8.43 6.19 11.84
C LEU A 186 6.99 6.27 12.32
N ARG A 187 6.11 6.58 11.37
CA ARG A 187 4.65 6.60 11.57
C ARG A 187 3.96 5.76 10.51
N ILE A 188 2.76 5.26 10.84
CA ILE A 188 1.90 4.60 9.84
C ILE A 188 1.65 5.56 8.69
N GLY A 189 1.87 5.07 7.46
CA GLY A 189 1.73 5.86 6.23
C GLY A 189 3.03 6.46 5.69
N ASP A 190 4.10 6.49 6.49
CA ASP A 190 5.39 6.97 6.01
C ASP A 190 5.92 6.08 4.87
N VAL A 191 6.41 6.72 3.81
CA VAL A 191 7.12 6.05 2.72
C VAL A 191 8.62 6.19 2.98
N ILE A 192 9.29 5.06 3.07
CA ILE A 192 10.72 4.97 3.38
C ILE A 192 11.51 4.37 2.23
N GLU A 193 12.78 4.74 2.13
CA GLU A 193 13.77 4.05 1.30
C GLU A 193 14.53 3.06 2.17
N ALA A 194 14.67 1.82 1.69
CA ALA A 194 15.33 0.74 2.41
C ALA A 194 16.12 -0.16 1.46
N THR A 195 16.99 -0.98 2.02
CA THR A 195 17.75 -1.99 1.27
C THR A 195 17.25 -3.38 1.62
N VAL A 196 17.06 -4.23 0.63
CA VAL A 196 16.72 -5.64 0.82
C VAL A 196 17.94 -6.36 1.38
N THR A 197 17.84 -6.92 2.57
CA THR A 197 18.91 -7.69 3.21
C THR A 197 18.77 -9.18 2.97
N ASN A 198 17.55 -9.66 2.78
CA ASN A 198 17.26 -11.06 2.51
C ASN A 198 15.90 -11.22 1.83
N VAL A 199 15.79 -12.19 0.94
CA VAL A 199 14.52 -12.68 0.41
C VAL A 199 14.25 -14.03 1.07
N LYS A 200 13.21 -14.10 1.90
CA LYS A 200 12.87 -15.33 2.62
C LYS A 200 12.38 -16.42 1.67
N PRO A 201 12.43 -17.71 2.07
CA PRO A 201 11.95 -18.81 1.23
C PRO A 201 10.49 -18.67 0.78
N ASP A 202 9.64 -18.02 1.58
CA ASP A 202 8.23 -17.75 1.24
C ASP A 202 8.05 -16.52 0.33
N GLY A 203 9.11 -15.75 0.08
CA GLY A 203 9.11 -14.55 -0.77
C GLY A 203 9.04 -13.22 -0.02
N LYS A 204 8.79 -13.21 1.29
CA LYS A 204 8.81 -11.98 2.10
C LYS A 204 10.20 -11.36 2.10
N LEU A 205 10.26 -10.02 2.11
CA LEU A 205 11.50 -9.27 2.11
C LEU A 205 11.87 -8.85 3.53
N ASP A 206 13.12 -9.13 3.91
CA ASP A 206 13.74 -8.43 5.04
C ASP A 206 14.43 -7.18 4.49
N ILE A 207 14.18 -6.05 5.10
CA ILE A 207 14.72 -4.75 4.67
C ILE A 207 15.36 -4.02 5.85
N THR A 208 16.24 -3.06 5.54
CA THR A 208 16.89 -2.22 6.55
C THR A 208 17.00 -0.77 6.08
N MET A 209 16.87 0.16 7.01
CA MET A 209 17.12 1.58 6.80
C MET A 209 18.59 1.98 7.10
N ARG A 210 19.44 1.04 7.51
CA ARG A 210 20.84 1.30 7.92
C ARG A 210 21.79 1.62 6.76
N GLN A 211 21.32 1.59 5.52
CA GLN A 211 22.13 1.82 4.33
C GLN A 211 22.94 3.13 4.39
N LYS A 212 22.35 4.21 4.90
CA LYS A 212 23.07 5.50 5.03
C LYS A 212 24.31 5.38 5.90
N ALA A 213 24.25 4.64 7.00
CA ALA A 213 25.40 4.40 7.87
C ALA A 213 26.49 3.59 7.17
N TYR A 214 26.11 2.56 6.42
CA TYR A 214 27.03 1.73 5.64
C TYR A 214 27.74 2.53 4.55
N LEU A 215 26.99 3.29 3.75
CA LEU A 215 27.56 4.17 2.71
C LEU A 215 28.47 5.26 3.32
N GLN A 216 28.11 5.79 4.49
CA GLN A 216 28.93 6.75 5.19
C GLN A 216 30.25 6.14 5.67
N MET A 217 30.25 4.90 6.15
CA MET A 217 31.46 4.18 6.52
C MET A 217 32.39 3.97 5.33
N ASP A 218 31.89 3.61 4.16
CA ASP A 218 32.69 3.47 2.94
C ASP A 218 33.29 4.81 2.50
N ALA A 219 32.52 5.88 2.53
CA ALA A 219 33.00 7.22 2.22
C ALA A 219 34.07 7.69 3.22
N ASP A 220 33.91 7.39 4.50
CA ASP A 220 34.88 7.69 5.53
C ASP A 220 36.20 6.90 5.32
N ALA A 221 36.12 5.63 4.94
CA ALA A 221 37.29 4.81 4.62
C ALA A 221 38.05 5.34 3.40
N GLU A 222 37.34 5.72 2.33
CA GLU A 222 37.96 6.35 1.15
C GLU A 222 38.66 7.64 1.50
N LYS A 223 38.05 8.47 2.35
CA LYS A 223 38.65 9.73 2.80
C LYS A 223 39.90 9.52 3.62
N VAL A 224 39.94 8.51 4.49
CA VAL A 224 41.15 8.12 5.25
C VAL A 224 42.22 7.65 4.27
N MET A 225 41.92 6.87 3.28
CA MET A 225 42.88 6.41 2.26
C MET A 225 43.47 7.57 1.46
N GLN A 226 42.67 8.57 1.07
CA GLN A 226 43.17 9.79 0.41
C GLN A 226 44.17 10.53 1.28
N VAL A 227 43.90 10.71 2.57
CA VAL A 227 44.82 11.35 3.51
C VAL A 227 46.12 10.56 3.62
N ILE A 228 46.08 9.24 3.67
CA ILE A 228 47.26 8.38 3.68
C ILE A 228 48.11 8.56 2.42
N GLU A 229 47.48 8.63 1.26
CA GLU A 229 48.15 8.86 -0.05
C GLU A 229 48.81 10.24 -0.07
N GLU A 230 48.12 11.30 0.35
CA GLU A 230 48.63 12.67 0.41
C GLU A 230 49.90 12.80 1.27
N PHE A 231 49.99 12.01 2.35
CA PHE A 231 51.18 11.96 3.23
C PHE A 231 52.16 10.84 2.88
N ALA A 232 52.12 10.28 1.65
CA ALA A 232 52.98 9.19 1.18
C ALA A 232 52.95 7.95 2.10
N GLY A 233 51.76 7.61 2.63
CA GLY A 233 51.56 6.48 3.54
C GLY A 233 51.89 6.73 4.99
N VAL A 234 52.29 7.96 5.35
CA VAL A 234 52.58 8.36 6.74
C VAL A 234 51.53 9.37 7.20
N LEU A 235 50.73 8.99 8.18
CA LEU A 235 49.74 9.89 8.77
C LEU A 235 50.44 10.86 9.73
N PRO A 236 50.04 12.15 9.76
CA PRO A 236 50.59 13.17 10.64
C PRO A 236 50.12 13.05 12.09
N PHE A 237 49.39 12.01 12.44
CA PHE A 237 48.81 11.76 13.76
C PHE A 237 48.89 10.26 14.11
N THR A 238 48.82 9.97 15.40
CA THR A 238 48.85 8.62 15.97
C THR A 238 47.55 8.37 16.76
N ASP A 239 47.40 7.15 17.30
CA ASP A 239 46.29 6.83 18.24
C ASP A 239 46.24 7.77 19.45
N LYS A 240 47.34 8.42 19.78
CA LYS A 240 47.41 9.39 20.87
C LYS A 240 47.08 10.81 20.43
N SER A 241 46.85 11.03 19.14
CA SER A 241 46.46 12.35 18.63
C SER A 241 45.09 12.75 19.19
N SER A 242 44.93 14.07 19.45
CA SER A 242 43.64 14.57 19.94
C SER A 242 42.55 14.42 18.89
N PRO A 243 41.29 14.30 19.29
CA PRO A 243 40.18 14.24 18.36
C PRO A 243 40.09 15.44 17.40
N GLU A 244 40.51 16.64 17.87
CA GLU A 244 40.57 17.84 17.04
C GLU A 244 41.58 17.74 15.92
N VAL A 245 42.75 17.15 16.18
CA VAL A 245 43.83 16.96 15.18
C VAL A 245 43.34 15.99 14.11
N ILE A 246 42.77 14.87 14.50
CA ILE A 246 42.23 13.88 13.57
C ILE A 246 41.10 14.48 12.71
N LYS A 247 40.21 15.20 13.32
CA LYS A 247 39.10 15.87 12.63
C LYS A 247 39.58 16.94 11.65
N ARG A 248 40.61 17.70 12.03
CA ARG A 248 41.19 18.73 11.15
C ARG A 248 41.82 18.12 9.89
N GLU A 249 42.57 17.03 10.03
CA GLU A 249 43.30 16.42 8.91
C GLU A 249 42.40 15.52 8.03
N THR A 250 41.45 14.81 8.61
CA THR A 250 40.58 13.85 7.90
C THR A 250 39.14 14.31 7.77
N GLY A 251 38.66 15.19 8.64
CA GLY A 251 37.26 15.53 8.79
C GLY A 251 36.43 14.45 9.48
N LEU A 252 37.03 13.41 10.03
CA LEU A 252 36.41 12.27 10.71
C LEU A 252 36.61 12.35 12.23
N SER A 253 35.77 11.60 12.97
CA SER A 253 36.00 11.39 14.41
C SER A 253 37.10 10.38 14.65
N LYS A 254 37.66 10.39 15.87
CA LYS A 254 38.76 9.47 16.26
C LYS A 254 38.39 7.98 16.10
N ASN A 255 37.10 7.64 16.14
CA ASN A 255 36.58 6.27 16.05
C ASN A 255 36.15 5.89 14.63
N ALA A 256 36.43 6.73 13.64
CA ALA A 256 36.08 6.43 12.24
C ALA A 256 37.10 5.49 11.58
#